data_013b84d86a8ecb9383d17e92082f8acc
#
_entry.id   013b84d86a8ecb9383d17e92082f8acc
#
_cell.length_a   1.000
_cell.length_b   1.000
_cell.length_c   1.000
_cell.angle_alpha   90.00
_cell.angle_beta   90.00
_cell.angle_gamma   90.00
#
_symmetry.space_group_name_H-M   'P 1'
#
loop_
_entity.id
_entity.type
_entity.pdbx_description
1 polymer ?
#
loop_
_entity_poly.entity_id
_entity_poly.type
_entity_poly.pdbx_seq_one_letter_code
_entity_poly.pdbx_strand_id
1 'polypeptide(L)'
;MSEQIHPAFNAENETVDARQLAERLGSADELTTLSPTACSHQLTKIHSLPALREFLLKYRDQALGPQEFRHIYQAYNFAAQNHIRELLELDQELAENSVLNDFQVASRHVGKRQLNRLRPMKDLKLVQRYCEAVNEGKAYGWHTLVYGLVLATYSLPLRQGLLHYGRQTLSGFVHSASRALEMRDEASLTLQKELYSSLPALIEETVRRNGSPIQLI
;
A
#
# COMPACT_ATOMS: atom_id res chain seq x y z
N MET A 1 12.87 -32.96 14.81
CA MET A 1 12.61 -32.15 13.62
C MET A 1 11.09 -31.95 13.58
N SER A 2 10.61 -30.85 14.14
CA SER A 2 9.17 -30.53 14.15
C SER A 2 8.95 -29.46 13.10
N GLU A 3 8.36 -29.86 11.96
CA GLU A 3 7.83 -28.92 10.98
C GLU A 3 6.71 -28.09 11.63
N GLN A 4 6.96 -26.83 11.86
CA GLN A 4 5.91 -25.88 12.15
C GLN A 4 5.14 -25.60 10.86
N ILE A 5 4.00 -26.28 10.72
CA ILE A 5 3.01 -25.99 9.69
C ILE A 5 2.45 -24.61 10.02
N HIS A 6 2.85 -23.58 9.27
CA HIS A 6 2.18 -22.30 9.31
C HIS A 6 0.74 -22.50 8.80
N PRO A 7 -0.28 -22.06 9.55
CA PRO A 7 -1.65 -22.18 9.09
C PRO A 7 -1.81 -21.42 7.77
N ALA A 8 -2.34 -22.10 6.78
CA ALA A 8 -2.69 -21.51 5.50
C ALA A 8 -3.60 -20.28 5.73
N PHE A 9 -3.25 -19.18 5.08
CA PHE A 9 -3.99 -17.92 5.14
C PHE A 9 -5.40 -18.16 4.56
N ASN A 10 -6.41 -18.25 5.43
CA ASN A 10 -7.79 -18.51 5.04
C ASN A 10 -8.48 -17.18 4.69
N ALA A 11 -8.81 -17.01 3.42
CA ALA A 11 -9.50 -15.84 2.87
C ALA A 11 -10.92 -15.58 3.42
N GLU A 12 -11.51 -16.57 4.09
CA GLU A 12 -12.90 -16.51 4.56
C GLU A 12 -13.09 -15.78 5.91
N ASN A 13 -12.05 -15.56 6.70
CA ASN A 13 -12.11 -14.79 7.95
C ASN A 13 -12.03 -13.26 7.74
N GLU A 14 -12.05 -12.80 6.50
CA GLU A 14 -11.69 -11.44 6.12
C GLU A 14 -12.77 -10.37 6.34
N THR A 15 -14.06 -10.74 6.51
CA THR A 15 -15.14 -9.75 6.44
C THR A 15 -15.24 -8.84 7.66
N VAL A 16 -14.88 -9.32 8.85
CA VAL A 16 -14.91 -8.52 10.08
C VAL A 16 -13.67 -7.63 10.19
N ASP A 17 -12.49 -8.16 9.84
CA ASP A 17 -11.23 -7.43 9.91
C ASP A 17 -11.12 -6.33 8.85
N ALA A 18 -11.63 -6.54 7.63
CA ALA A 18 -11.60 -5.56 6.56
C ALA A 18 -12.40 -4.29 6.90
N ARG A 19 -13.51 -4.42 7.62
CA ARG A 19 -14.34 -3.30 8.06
C ARG A 19 -13.64 -2.47 9.13
N GLN A 20 -13.04 -3.13 10.12
CA GLN A 20 -12.24 -2.48 11.15
C GLN A 20 -10.98 -1.81 10.57
N LEU A 21 -10.34 -2.46 9.59
CA LEU A 21 -9.22 -1.88 8.85
C LEU A 21 -9.65 -0.61 8.11
N ALA A 22 -10.76 -0.65 7.38
CA ALA A 22 -11.30 0.51 6.66
C ALA A 22 -11.63 1.68 7.59
N GLU A 23 -12.22 1.42 8.75
CA GLU A 23 -12.55 2.44 9.75
C GLU A 23 -11.29 3.10 10.31
N ARG A 24 -10.22 2.35 10.53
CA ARG A 24 -8.96 2.85 11.13
C ARG A 24 -8.02 3.46 10.09
N LEU A 25 -7.93 2.90 8.90
CA LEU A 25 -7.06 3.37 7.82
C LEU A 25 -7.63 4.55 7.03
N GLY A 26 -8.89 4.90 7.28
CA GLY A 26 -9.62 5.88 6.49
C GLY A 26 -10.39 5.24 5.34
N SER A 27 -11.27 6.03 4.71
CA SER A 27 -12.12 5.51 3.66
C SER A 27 -11.30 4.91 2.52
N ALA A 28 -11.77 3.80 1.98
CA ALA A 28 -11.26 3.18 0.77
C ALA A 28 -11.10 4.20 -0.39
N ASP A 29 -11.92 5.25 -0.39
CA ASP A 29 -11.92 6.32 -1.38
C ASP A 29 -10.57 7.07 -1.48
N GLU A 30 -9.79 7.17 -0.41
CA GLU A 30 -8.48 7.84 -0.46
C GLU A 30 -7.44 7.01 -1.22
N LEU A 31 -7.41 5.70 -0.99
CA LEU A 31 -6.52 4.79 -1.73
C LEU A 31 -7.01 4.59 -3.17
N THR A 32 -8.33 4.53 -3.39
CA THR A 32 -8.90 4.45 -4.73
C THR A 32 -8.68 5.71 -5.55
N THR A 33 -8.56 6.86 -4.91
CA THR A 33 -8.27 8.15 -5.59
C THR A 33 -6.79 8.28 -5.97
N LEU A 34 -5.88 7.67 -5.20
CA LEU A 34 -4.45 7.70 -5.49
C LEU A 34 -4.10 6.99 -6.79
N SER A 35 -4.58 5.77 -6.96
CA SER A 35 -4.25 4.95 -8.12
C SER A 35 -4.63 5.59 -9.45
N PRO A 36 -5.86 6.13 -9.62
CA PRO A 36 -6.25 6.83 -10.85
C PRO A 36 -5.46 8.11 -11.10
N THR A 37 -5.21 8.90 -10.06
CA THR A 37 -4.44 10.15 -10.20
C THR A 37 -3.01 9.87 -10.59
N ALA A 38 -2.42 8.85 -9.99
CA ALA A 38 -1.07 8.42 -10.26
C ALA A 38 -0.87 7.85 -11.67
N CYS A 39 -1.87 7.16 -12.20
CA CYS A 39 -1.82 6.52 -13.50
C CYS A 39 -2.70 7.21 -14.57
N SER A 40 -3.19 8.41 -14.30
CA SER A 40 -4.07 9.13 -15.22
C SER A 40 -3.51 9.22 -16.64
N HIS A 41 -2.22 9.49 -16.79
CA HIS A 41 -1.53 9.51 -18.08
C HIS A 41 -1.45 8.14 -18.77
N GLN A 42 -1.41 7.05 -18.01
CA GLN A 42 -1.36 5.71 -18.58
C GLN A 42 -2.78 5.17 -18.85
N LEU A 43 -3.73 5.49 -17.98
CA LEU A 43 -5.14 5.09 -18.16
C LEU A 43 -5.78 5.75 -19.39
N THR A 44 -5.38 6.97 -19.75
CA THR A 44 -5.87 7.63 -20.99
C THR A 44 -5.46 6.90 -22.27
N LYS A 45 -4.47 6.01 -22.23
CA LYS A 45 -4.03 5.19 -23.35
C LYS A 45 -4.70 3.81 -23.40
N ILE A 46 -5.52 3.49 -22.41
CA ILE A 46 -6.20 2.20 -22.30
C ILE A 46 -7.60 2.36 -22.89
N HIS A 47 -7.82 1.69 -24.02
CA HIS A 47 -9.08 1.78 -24.78
C HIS A 47 -9.84 0.45 -24.87
N SER A 48 -9.40 -0.58 -24.13
CA SER A 48 -10.06 -1.88 -24.14
C SER A 48 -9.82 -2.67 -22.85
N LEU A 49 -10.73 -3.62 -22.55
CA LEU A 49 -10.61 -4.51 -21.40
C LEU A 49 -9.31 -5.37 -21.43
N PRO A 50 -8.88 -5.96 -22.57
CA PRO A 50 -7.60 -6.68 -22.63
C PRO A 50 -6.40 -5.79 -22.30
N ALA A 51 -6.37 -4.55 -22.82
CA ALA A 51 -5.30 -3.59 -22.52
C ALA A 51 -5.30 -3.18 -21.03
N LEU A 52 -6.47 -3.00 -20.42
CA LEU A 52 -6.58 -2.75 -18.99
C LEU A 52 -6.04 -3.92 -18.17
N ARG A 53 -6.43 -5.14 -18.51
CA ARG A 53 -5.95 -6.35 -17.86
C ARG A 53 -4.42 -6.47 -17.92
N GLU A 54 -3.84 -6.29 -19.10
CA GLU A 54 -2.39 -6.32 -19.30
C GLU A 54 -1.69 -5.25 -18.44
N PHE A 55 -2.20 -4.01 -18.45
CA PHE A 55 -1.69 -2.94 -17.63
C PHE A 55 -1.72 -3.29 -16.14
N LEU A 56 -2.83 -3.83 -15.63
CA LEU A 56 -2.97 -4.15 -14.20
C LEU A 56 -2.09 -5.33 -13.78
N LEU A 57 -1.90 -6.32 -14.63
CA LEU A 57 -0.94 -7.40 -14.38
C LEU A 57 0.49 -6.85 -14.31
N LYS A 58 0.86 -5.98 -15.26
CA LYS A 58 2.18 -5.32 -15.26
C LYS A 58 2.38 -4.44 -14.04
N TYR A 59 1.37 -3.67 -13.65
CA TYR A 59 1.40 -2.84 -12.44
C TYR A 59 1.60 -3.71 -11.18
N ARG A 60 0.84 -4.80 -11.05
CA ARG A 60 0.99 -5.75 -9.95
C ARG A 60 2.42 -6.27 -9.83
N ASP A 61 3.02 -6.68 -10.96
CA ASP A 61 4.31 -7.36 -10.98
C ASP A 61 5.51 -6.40 -10.91
N GLN A 62 5.36 -5.15 -11.34
CA GLN A 62 6.46 -4.18 -11.41
C GLN A 62 6.39 -3.09 -10.35
N ALA A 63 5.21 -2.72 -9.86
CA ALA A 63 5.03 -1.65 -8.90
C ALA A 63 4.46 -2.13 -7.57
N LEU A 64 3.28 -2.77 -7.56
CA LEU A 64 2.57 -3.10 -6.33
C LEU A 64 3.40 -4.03 -5.42
N GLY A 65 3.87 -5.17 -5.94
CA GLY A 65 4.66 -6.13 -5.16
C GLY A 65 6.06 -5.63 -4.83
N PRO A 66 6.91 -5.37 -5.83
CA PRO A 66 8.33 -5.11 -5.61
C PRO A 66 8.61 -3.73 -4.99
N GLN A 67 7.70 -2.78 -5.11
CA GLN A 67 7.89 -1.42 -4.58
C GLN A 67 6.92 -1.10 -3.45
N GLU A 68 5.61 -0.99 -3.71
CA GLU A 68 4.66 -0.49 -2.72
C GLU A 68 4.55 -1.41 -1.50
N PHE A 69 4.37 -2.72 -1.70
CA PHE A 69 4.32 -3.67 -0.59
C PHE A 69 5.65 -3.71 0.18
N ARG A 70 6.78 -3.61 -0.52
CA ARG A 70 8.10 -3.54 0.12
C ARG A 70 8.21 -2.31 1.02
N HIS A 71 7.83 -1.13 0.53
CA HIS A 71 7.91 0.11 1.31
C HIS A 71 6.97 0.08 2.52
N ILE A 72 5.74 -0.44 2.36
CA ILE A 72 4.81 -0.64 3.47
C ILE A 72 5.41 -1.60 4.51
N TYR A 73 5.99 -2.71 4.06
CA TYR A 73 6.65 -3.70 4.91
C TYR A 73 7.79 -3.07 5.73
N GLN A 74 8.68 -2.34 5.07
CA GLN A 74 9.83 -1.69 5.73
C GLN A 74 9.37 -0.65 6.74
N ALA A 75 8.44 0.24 6.35
CA ALA A 75 7.90 1.26 7.24
C ALA A 75 7.18 0.65 8.46
N TYR A 76 6.42 -0.43 8.26
CA TYR A 76 5.80 -1.18 9.35
C TYR A 76 6.82 -1.68 10.37
N ASN A 77 7.90 -2.32 9.90
CA ASN A 77 8.93 -2.88 10.77
C ASN A 77 9.72 -1.78 11.50
N PHE A 78 10.10 -0.70 10.80
CA PHE A 78 10.77 0.44 11.44
C PHE A 78 9.88 1.09 12.50
N ALA A 79 8.60 1.25 12.22
CA ALA A 79 7.65 1.79 13.18
C ALA A 79 7.44 0.87 14.39
N ALA A 80 7.28 -0.44 14.18
CA ALA A 80 7.10 -1.43 15.24
C ALA A 80 8.32 -1.53 16.17
N GLN A 81 9.52 -1.27 15.64
CA GLN A 81 10.80 -1.28 16.38
C GLN A 81 11.21 0.11 16.90
N ASN A 82 10.38 1.14 16.67
CA ASN A 82 10.67 2.53 17.03
C ASN A 82 11.94 3.10 16.36
N HIS A 83 12.25 2.64 15.14
CA HIS A 83 13.40 3.03 14.34
C HIS A 83 13.07 4.25 13.46
N ILE A 84 13.01 5.44 14.08
CA ILE A 84 12.64 6.68 13.38
C ILE A 84 13.67 7.10 12.33
N ARG A 85 14.96 6.87 12.58
CA ARG A 85 16.04 7.25 11.68
C ARG A 85 15.93 6.51 10.35
N GLU A 86 15.79 5.19 10.41
CA GLU A 86 15.64 4.31 9.26
C GLU A 86 14.37 4.62 8.46
N LEU A 87 13.29 5.00 9.15
CA LEU A 87 12.06 5.44 8.49
C LEU A 87 12.26 6.76 7.71
N LEU A 88 13.02 7.70 8.26
CA LEU A 88 13.35 8.97 7.59
C LEU A 88 14.32 8.76 6.41
N GLU A 89 15.31 7.88 6.56
CA GLU A 89 16.22 7.49 5.47
C GLU A 89 15.43 6.87 4.31
N LEU A 90 14.52 5.93 4.59
CA LEU A 90 13.64 5.34 3.59
C LEU A 90 12.75 6.38 2.90
N ASP A 91 12.25 7.38 3.64
CA ASP A 91 11.44 8.46 3.08
C ASP A 91 12.23 9.30 2.06
N GLN A 92 13.51 9.56 2.34
CA GLN A 92 14.41 10.27 1.44
C GLN A 92 14.78 9.41 0.20
N GLU A 93 15.09 8.14 0.38
CA GLU A 93 15.40 7.21 -0.72
C GLU A 93 14.25 7.14 -1.74
N LEU A 94 13.00 7.14 -1.28
CA LEU A 94 11.84 7.15 -2.18
C LEU A 94 11.77 8.43 -3.03
N ALA A 95 12.26 9.56 -2.53
CA ALA A 95 12.25 10.82 -3.26
C ALA A 95 13.25 10.83 -4.43
N GLU A 96 14.31 10.05 -4.33
CA GLU A 96 15.32 9.92 -5.39
C GLU A 96 14.89 8.93 -6.50
N ASN A 97 13.86 8.15 -6.26
CA ASN A 97 13.36 7.16 -7.21
C ASN A 97 12.55 7.83 -8.33
N SER A 98 13.14 7.92 -9.52
CA SER A 98 12.54 8.57 -10.70
C SER A 98 11.21 7.92 -11.14
N VAL A 99 11.01 6.64 -10.89
CA VAL A 99 9.76 5.91 -11.23
C VAL A 99 8.56 6.44 -10.45
N LEU A 100 8.81 7.00 -9.26
CA LEU A 100 7.77 7.52 -8.38
C LEU A 100 7.47 9.01 -8.61
N ASN A 101 8.21 9.70 -9.47
CA ASN A 101 8.05 11.14 -9.66
C ASN A 101 6.65 11.54 -10.11
N ASP A 102 6.04 10.78 -11.01
CA ASP A 102 4.68 11.04 -11.50
C ASP A 102 3.61 10.89 -10.39
N PHE A 103 3.91 10.11 -9.36
CA PHE A 103 3.04 9.83 -8.23
C PHE A 103 3.30 10.71 -7.01
N GLN A 104 4.40 11.45 -7.03
CA GLN A 104 4.92 12.14 -5.87
C GLN A 104 3.90 13.07 -5.21
N VAL A 105 3.26 13.92 -5.99
CA VAL A 105 2.32 14.94 -5.48
C VAL A 105 1.10 14.26 -4.85
N ALA A 106 0.50 13.29 -5.55
CA ALA A 106 -0.67 12.57 -5.06
C ALA A 106 -0.34 11.74 -3.81
N SER A 107 0.77 11.01 -3.84
CA SER A 107 1.26 10.21 -2.71
C SER A 107 1.47 11.04 -1.46
N ARG A 108 2.17 12.17 -1.57
CA ARG A 108 2.44 13.09 -0.46
C ARG A 108 1.16 13.74 0.08
N HIS A 109 0.22 14.07 -0.80
CA HIS A 109 -1.06 14.64 -0.38
C HIS A 109 -1.85 13.66 0.51
N VAL A 110 -1.98 12.41 0.08
CA VAL A 110 -2.69 11.38 0.85
C VAL A 110 -1.94 11.03 2.12
N GLY A 111 -0.63 10.85 2.05
CA GLY A 111 0.19 10.57 3.23
C GLY A 111 0.04 11.66 4.30
N LYS A 112 0.09 12.95 3.93
CA LYS A 112 -0.15 14.04 4.85
C LYS A 112 -1.54 14.04 5.48
N ARG A 113 -2.59 13.71 4.71
CA ARG A 113 -3.95 13.58 5.25
C ARG A 113 -4.04 12.45 6.28
N GLN A 114 -3.42 11.32 6.02
CA GLN A 114 -3.38 10.19 6.95
C GLN A 114 -2.57 10.54 8.21
N LEU A 115 -1.42 11.18 8.08
CA LEU A 115 -0.62 11.65 9.22
C LEU A 115 -1.38 12.61 10.11
N ASN A 116 -2.19 13.49 9.55
CA ASN A 116 -3.02 14.41 10.33
C ASN A 116 -4.01 13.69 11.25
N ARG A 117 -4.46 12.49 10.90
CA ARG A 117 -5.32 11.65 11.75
C ARG A 117 -4.55 11.05 12.93
N LEU A 118 -3.24 10.86 12.79
CA LEU A 118 -2.37 10.34 13.86
C LEU A 118 -1.89 11.44 14.83
N ARG A 119 -1.97 12.72 14.48
CA ARG A 119 -1.53 13.85 15.31
C ARG A 119 -2.06 13.85 16.74
N PRO A 120 -3.33 13.46 17.03
CA PRO A 120 -3.83 13.41 18.39
C PRO A 120 -3.14 12.39 19.29
N MET A 121 -2.39 11.44 18.73
CA MET A 121 -1.68 10.37 19.46
C MET A 121 -0.36 10.88 20.03
N LYS A 122 -0.43 11.81 21.01
CA LYS A 122 0.75 12.49 21.59
C LYS A 122 1.74 11.56 22.29
N ASP A 123 1.28 10.40 22.76
CA ASP A 123 2.12 9.43 23.49
C ASP A 123 3.04 8.61 22.57
N LEU A 124 2.79 8.64 21.27
CA LEU A 124 3.56 7.87 20.28
C LEU A 124 4.69 8.72 19.71
N LYS A 125 5.83 8.72 20.42
CA LYS A 125 7.01 9.55 20.09
C LYS A 125 7.48 9.39 18.62
N LEU A 126 7.46 8.17 18.06
CA LEU A 126 7.86 7.93 16.67
C LEU A 126 6.93 8.67 15.71
N VAL A 127 5.61 8.56 15.90
CA VAL A 127 4.59 9.24 15.08
C VAL A 127 4.80 10.75 15.14
N GLN A 128 4.98 11.32 16.35
CA GLN A 128 5.19 12.75 16.52
C GLN A 128 6.45 13.23 15.80
N ARG A 129 7.58 12.53 15.95
CA ARG A 129 8.84 12.87 15.27
C ARG A 129 8.72 12.80 13.75
N TYR A 130 8.01 11.78 13.22
CA TYR A 130 7.79 11.69 11.79
C TYR A 130 6.87 12.81 11.28
N CYS A 131 5.79 13.13 12.01
CA CYS A 131 4.93 14.28 11.72
C CYS A 131 5.70 15.61 11.73
N GLU A 132 6.58 15.82 12.70
CA GLU A 132 7.45 17.01 12.79
C GLU A 132 8.37 17.08 11.58
N ALA A 133 9.06 16.01 11.23
CA ALA A 133 9.95 15.95 10.08
C ALA A 133 9.21 16.29 8.75
N VAL A 134 7.99 15.78 8.58
CA VAL A 134 7.17 16.11 7.40
C VAL A 134 6.73 17.58 7.39
N ASN A 135 6.38 18.14 8.55
CA ASN A 135 6.00 19.55 8.65
C ASN A 135 7.18 20.50 8.40
N GLU A 136 8.37 20.13 8.83
CA GLU A 136 9.62 20.88 8.64
C GLU A 136 10.22 20.69 7.22
N GLY A 137 9.63 19.85 6.40
CA GLY A 137 10.12 19.54 5.05
C GLY A 137 11.35 18.62 5.03
N LYS A 138 11.69 17.99 6.16
CA LYS A 138 12.77 17.00 6.30
C LYS A 138 12.36 15.60 5.83
N ALA A 139 11.07 15.35 5.68
CA ALA A 139 10.50 14.13 5.13
C ALA A 139 9.34 14.47 4.19
N TYR A 140 9.05 13.61 3.25
CA TYR A 140 8.03 13.84 2.23
C TYR A 140 6.64 13.35 2.66
N GLY A 141 6.58 12.34 3.52
CA GLY A 141 5.34 11.74 3.98
C GLY A 141 4.63 10.91 2.92
N TRP A 142 5.36 10.01 2.26
CA TRP A 142 4.81 9.10 1.25
C TRP A 142 3.68 8.24 1.81
N HIS A 143 2.59 8.09 1.05
CA HIS A 143 1.42 7.35 1.50
C HIS A 143 1.72 5.88 1.88
N THR A 144 2.64 5.21 1.17
CA THR A 144 3.04 3.84 1.47
C THR A 144 3.74 3.73 2.82
N LEU A 145 4.62 4.68 3.14
CA LEU A 145 5.31 4.73 4.44
C LEU A 145 4.34 5.06 5.56
N VAL A 146 3.47 6.05 5.34
CA VAL A 146 2.43 6.42 6.29
C VAL A 146 1.46 5.27 6.52
N TYR A 147 1.12 4.51 5.47
CA TYR A 147 0.27 3.34 5.59
C TYR A 147 0.91 2.26 6.48
N GLY A 148 2.19 1.95 6.27
CA GLY A 148 2.95 1.03 7.13
C GLY A 148 3.04 1.52 8.57
N LEU A 149 3.29 2.82 8.77
CA LEU A 149 3.29 3.46 10.08
C LEU A 149 1.92 3.31 10.79
N VAL A 150 0.82 3.53 10.08
CA VAL A 150 -0.54 3.36 10.60
C VAL A 150 -0.80 1.92 11.02
N LEU A 151 -0.44 0.93 10.18
CA LEU A 151 -0.59 -0.48 10.52
C LEU A 151 0.14 -0.82 11.82
N ALA A 152 1.38 -0.40 11.97
CA ALA A 152 2.18 -0.65 13.18
C ALA A 152 1.59 0.06 14.40
N THR A 153 1.20 1.33 14.26
CA THR A 153 0.62 2.16 15.32
C THR A 153 -0.64 1.55 15.92
N TYR A 154 -1.49 0.98 15.09
CA TYR A 154 -2.72 0.31 15.54
C TYR A 154 -2.56 -1.20 15.78
N SER A 155 -1.33 -1.71 15.74
CA SER A 155 -1.03 -3.15 15.89
C SER A 155 -1.84 -4.03 14.93
N LEU A 156 -2.04 -3.55 13.71
CA LEU A 156 -2.77 -4.28 12.68
C LEU A 156 -1.86 -5.33 12.01
N PRO A 157 -2.38 -6.53 11.72
CA PRO A 157 -1.58 -7.57 11.09
C PRO A 157 -1.08 -7.14 9.70
N LEU A 158 0.24 -7.20 9.49
CA LEU A 158 0.86 -6.72 8.25
C LEU A 158 0.30 -7.36 6.98
N ARG A 159 0.13 -8.71 6.97
CA ARG A 159 -0.40 -9.44 5.81
C ARG A 159 -1.80 -9.00 5.43
N GLN A 160 -2.66 -8.80 6.41
CA GLN A 160 -4.01 -8.30 6.21
C GLN A 160 -3.99 -6.86 5.70
N GLY A 161 -3.12 -6.02 6.25
CA GLY A 161 -2.90 -4.66 5.78
C GLY A 161 -2.46 -4.60 4.32
N LEU A 162 -1.48 -5.43 3.93
CA LEU A 162 -1.01 -5.53 2.54
C LEU A 162 -2.12 -6.03 1.60
N LEU A 163 -2.90 -7.01 2.03
CA LEU A 163 -4.03 -7.53 1.25
C LEU A 163 -5.10 -6.45 1.04
N HIS A 164 -5.44 -5.73 2.11
CA HIS A 164 -6.38 -4.60 2.03
C HIS A 164 -5.86 -3.53 1.06
N TYR A 165 -4.61 -3.11 1.22
CA TYR A 165 -3.98 -2.13 0.33
C TYR A 165 -4.03 -2.56 -1.14
N GLY A 166 -3.61 -3.77 -1.45
CA GLY A 166 -3.60 -4.29 -2.82
C GLY A 166 -4.99 -4.36 -3.44
N ARG A 167 -5.99 -4.83 -2.68
CA ARG A 167 -7.39 -4.85 -3.12
C ARG A 167 -7.92 -3.45 -3.42
N GLN A 168 -7.71 -2.50 -2.52
CA GLN A 168 -8.17 -1.12 -2.69
C GLN A 168 -7.52 -0.45 -3.90
N THR A 169 -6.22 -0.60 -4.05
CA THR A 169 -5.48 -0.05 -5.17
C THR A 169 -5.97 -0.60 -6.50
N LEU A 170 -6.06 -1.93 -6.63
CA LEU A 170 -6.53 -2.59 -7.86
C LEU A 170 -8.01 -2.27 -8.15
N SER A 171 -8.86 -2.22 -7.12
CA SER A 171 -10.26 -1.81 -7.26
C SER A 171 -10.39 -0.38 -7.78
N GLY A 172 -9.56 0.53 -7.28
CA GLY A 172 -9.53 1.92 -7.74
C GLY A 172 -9.24 2.05 -9.22
N PHE A 173 -8.25 1.29 -9.73
CA PHE A 173 -7.95 1.24 -11.17
C PHE A 173 -9.11 0.71 -11.99
N VAL A 174 -9.66 -0.45 -11.59
CA VAL A 174 -10.79 -1.06 -12.31
C VAL A 174 -11.98 -0.12 -12.32
N HIS A 175 -12.32 0.51 -11.18
CA HIS A 175 -13.45 1.43 -11.08
C HIS A 175 -13.26 2.66 -11.99
N SER A 176 -12.07 3.24 -12.01
CA SER A 176 -11.78 4.40 -12.86
C SER A 176 -11.84 4.06 -14.35
N ALA A 177 -11.27 2.91 -14.72
CA ALA A 177 -11.29 2.43 -16.10
C ALA A 177 -12.69 1.98 -16.54
N SER A 178 -13.50 1.40 -15.67
CA SER A 178 -14.86 0.94 -15.98
C SER A 178 -15.75 2.07 -16.51
N ARG A 179 -15.60 3.27 -15.95
CA ARG A 179 -16.33 4.46 -16.42
C ARG A 179 -15.88 4.89 -17.82
N ALA A 180 -14.56 4.90 -18.06
CA ALA A 180 -13.99 5.34 -19.33
C ALA A 180 -14.20 4.33 -20.48
N LEU A 181 -14.28 3.05 -20.14
CA LEU A 181 -14.44 1.94 -21.11
C LEU A 181 -15.89 1.44 -21.22
N GLU A 182 -16.84 2.05 -20.50
CA GLU A 182 -18.25 1.62 -20.44
C GLU A 182 -18.37 0.11 -20.15
N MET A 183 -17.56 -0.39 -19.21
CA MET A 183 -17.50 -1.81 -18.88
C MET A 183 -18.78 -2.25 -18.19
N ARG A 184 -19.22 -3.48 -18.51
CA ARG A 184 -20.28 -4.16 -17.77
C ARG A 184 -19.79 -4.52 -16.37
N ASP A 185 -20.66 -4.45 -15.37
CA ASP A 185 -20.34 -4.78 -13.97
C ASP A 185 -19.74 -6.19 -13.84
N GLU A 186 -20.27 -7.16 -14.58
CA GLU A 186 -19.78 -8.54 -14.58
C GLU A 186 -18.32 -8.65 -15.04
N ALA A 187 -17.94 -7.90 -16.09
CA ALA A 187 -16.56 -7.87 -16.58
C ALA A 187 -15.61 -7.23 -15.56
N SER A 188 -16.05 -6.16 -14.90
CA SER A 188 -15.30 -5.49 -13.84
C SER A 188 -15.07 -6.42 -12.64
N LEU A 189 -16.12 -7.13 -12.19
CA LEU A 189 -16.04 -8.10 -11.09
C LEU A 189 -15.14 -9.29 -11.43
N THR A 190 -15.21 -9.79 -12.67
CA THR A 190 -14.39 -10.90 -13.13
C THR A 190 -12.91 -10.53 -13.12
N LEU A 191 -12.57 -9.33 -13.62
CA LEU A 191 -11.21 -8.81 -13.62
C LEU A 191 -10.70 -8.60 -12.19
N GLN A 192 -11.51 -8.05 -11.30
CA GLN A 192 -11.14 -7.89 -9.89
C GLN A 192 -10.86 -9.24 -9.21
N LYS A 193 -11.71 -10.24 -9.40
CA LYS A 193 -11.50 -11.59 -8.84
C LYS A 193 -10.19 -12.21 -9.32
N GLU A 194 -9.89 -12.08 -10.61
CA GLU A 194 -8.64 -12.56 -11.19
C GLU A 194 -7.42 -11.90 -10.51
N LEU A 195 -7.43 -10.57 -10.40
CA LEU A 195 -6.34 -9.82 -9.80
C LEU A 195 -6.16 -10.15 -8.31
N TYR A 196 -7.25 -10.26 -7.56
CA TYR A 196 -7.22 -10.53 -6.13
C TYR A 196 -6.70 -11.93 -5.80
N SER A 197 -6.97 -12.91 -6.66
CA SER A 197 -6.51 -14.30 -6.45
C SER A 197 -4.99 -14.43 -6.35
N SER A 198 -4.25 -13.52 -6.96
CA SER A 198 -2.78 -13.52 -6.95
C SER A 198 -2.16 -12.76 -5.77
N LEU A 199 -2.91 -11.93 -5.06
CA LEU A 199 -2.38 -11.09 -3.98
C LEU A 199 -1.76 -11.88 -2.82
N PRO A 200 -2.36 -12.99 -2.33
CA PRO A 200 -1.76 -13.75 -1.23
C PRO A 200 -0.35 -14.25 -1.55
N ALA A 201 -0.13 -14.79 -2.74
CA ALA A 201 1.20 -15.26 -3.17
C ALA A 201 2.22 -14.10 -3.25
N LEU A 202 1.80 -12.95 -3.79
CA LEU A 202 2.63 -11.75 -3.89
C LEU A 202 3.03 -11.20 -2.50
N ILE A 203 2.11 -11.24 -1.53
CA ILE A 203 2.35 -10.83 -0.15
C ILE A 203 3.36 -11.77 0.52
N GLU A 204 3.17 -13.08 0.40
CA GLU A 204 4.10 -14.05 0.99
C GLU A 204 5.50 -13.92 0.38
N GLU A 205 5.60 -13.67 -0.92
CA GLU A 205 6.88 -13.40 -1.56
C GLU A 205 7.53 -12.12 -1.02
N THR A 206 6.75 -11.06 -0.84
CA THR A 206 7.24 -9.80 -0.26
C THR A 206 7.76 -10.02 1.16
N VAL A 207 7.00 -10.70 2.01
CA VAL A 207 7.39 -11.01 3.39
C VAL A 207 8.64 -11.88 3.43
N ARG A 208 8.72 -12.91 2.57
CA ARG A 208 9.88 -13.81 2.50
C ARG A 208 11.15 -13.07 2.06
N ARG A 209 11.07 -12.20 1.04
CA ARG A 209 12.23 -11.45 0.52
C ARG A 209 12.76 -10.42 1.51
N ASN A 210 11.87 -9.79 2.27
CA ASN A 210 12.24 -8.73 3.21
C ASN A 210 12.36 -9.21 4.66
N GLY A 211 11.87 -10.42 4.98
CA GLY A 211 11.93 -11.02 6.32
C GLY A 211 13.22 -11.78 6.64
N SER A 212 14.16 -11.91 5.69
CA SER A 212 15.50 -12.41 6.01
C SER A 212 16.19 -11.38 6.90
N PRO A 213 16.86 -11.82 8.00
CA PRO A 213 17.57 -10.90 8.86
C PRO A 213 18.59 -10.13 8.00
N ILE A 214 18.52 -8.79 8.08
CA ILE A 214 19.56 -7.92 7.53
C ILE A 214 20.84 -8.36 8.21
N GLN A 215 21.73 -9.03 7.48
CA GLN A 215 23.09 -9.23 7.92
C GLN A 215 23.70 -7.83 7.98
N LEU A 216 23.74 -7.27 9.19
CA LEU A 216 24.58 -6.11 9.48
C LEU A 216 26.03 -6.54 9.25
N ILE A 217 26.60 -6.13 8.13
CA ILE A 217 28.04 -6.15 7.87
C ILE A 217 28.65 -4.93 8.54
#